data_6b7ccd3175a464745b42d2a135378bfa
#
_entry.id   6b7ccd3175a464745b42d2a135378bfa
#
_cell.length_a   1.000
_cell.length_b   1.000
_cell.length_c   1.000
_cell.angle_alpha   90.00
_cell.angle_beta   90.00
_cell.angle_gamma   90.00
#
_symmetry.space_group_name_H-M   'P 1'
#
loop_
_entity.id
_entity.type
_entity.pdbx_description
1 polymer ?
#
loop_
_entity_poly.entity_id
_entity_poly.type
_entity_poly.pdbx_seq_one_letter_code
_entity_poly.pdbx_strand_id
1 'polypeptide(L)'
;QLQSAALPAHIKGAEAVELFARWNRKTADHSMLAALDTGSIADKRYQEMSTGQKRRLHLALALICDPDIVFLDEPTAGLDVEGRISLHRYIRELKARGKTIVLATHDMAEVESLCDSIAILRDGRIAFAGTVIELTEKIGKHYNIQIRTDQGTETYGTGDIVASLTAILKSYQEKNAVIQDIRVDRGSLEQHFLKIAKGE
;
A
#
# COMPACT_ATOMS: atom_id res chain seq x y z
N GLN A 1 -14.99 -2.90 3.48
CA GLN A 1 -14.63 -2.85 4.91
C GLN A 1 -14.70 -1.40 5.38
N LEU A 2 -15.41 -1.13 6.48
CA LEU A 2 -15.48 0.21 7.06
C LEU A 2 -14.35 0.38 8.09
N GLN A 3 -13.71 1.53 8.14
CA GLN A 3 -12.60 1.83 9.04
C GLN A 3 -13.00 1.74 10.53
N SER A 4 -14.25 2.01 10.86
CA SER A 4 -14.80 2.03 12.23
C SER A 4 -15.87 0.96 12.50
N ALA A 5 -15.86 -0.15 11.75
CA ALA A 5 -16.79 -1.24 12.02
C ALA A 5 -16.53 -1.87 13.40
N ALA A 6 -17.57 -2.12 14.17
CA ALA A 6 -17.48 -2.77 15.46
C ALA A 6 -18.44 -3.97 15.56
N LEU A 7 -17.95 -5.03 16.17
CA LEU A 7 -18.75 -6.21 16.55
C LEU A 7 -19.13 -6.13 18.02
N PRO A 8 -20.12 -6.89 18.49
CA PRO A 8 -20.44 -7.01 19.90
C PRO A 8 -19.20 -7.39 20.73
N ALA A 9 -18.97 -6.74 21.86
CA ALA A 9 -17.76 -6.85 22.65
C ALA A 9 -17.40 -8.30 23.06
N HIS A 10 -18.41 -9.12 23.34
CA HIS A 10 -18.25 -10.49 23.85
C HIS A 10 -18.26 -11.57 22.77
N ILE A 11 -18.55 -11.25 21.49
CA ILE A 11 -18.56 -12.24 20.43
C ILE A 11 -17.14 -12.80 20.22
N LYS A 12 -17.01 -14.11 20.08
CA LYS A 12 -15.74 -14.74 19.72
C LYS A 12 -15.49 -14.65 18.22
N GLY A 13 -14.22 -14.72 17.82
CA GLY A 13 -13.84 -14.69 16.41
C GLY A 13 -14.54 -15.76 15.59
N ALA A 14 -14.55 -17.01 16.07
CA ALA A 14 -15.24 -18.11 15.41
C ALA A 14 -16.76 -17.90 15.31
N GLU A 15 -17.40 -17.39 16.38
CA GLU A 15 -18.83 -17.10 16.39
C GLU A 15 -19.19 -16.01 15.37
N ALA A 16 -18.35 -14.97 15.24
CA ALA A 16 -18.55 -13.93 14.25
C ALA A 16 -18.45 -14.49 12.82
N VAL A 17 -17.46 -15.31 12.53
CA VAL A 17 -17.29 -15.98 11.24
C VAL A 17 -18.51 -16.85 10.93
N GLU A 18 -18.93 -17.68 11.86
CA GLU A 18 -20.09 -18.56 11.68
C GLU A 18 -21.39 -17.77 11.47
N LEU A 19 -21.61 -16.72 12.26
CA LEU A 19 -22.77 -15.84 12.15
C LEU A 19 -22.88 -15.21 10.75
N PHE A 20 -21.78 -14.64 10.25
CA PHE A 20 -21.75 -14.01 8.94
C PHE A 20 -21.88 -15.03 7.80
N ALA A 21 -21.25 -16.21 7.92
CA ALA A 21 -21.41 -17.29 6.96
C ALA A 21 -22.88 -17.76 6.86
N ARG A 22 -23.51 -18.01 7.99
CA ARG A 22 -24.92 -18.41 8.05
C ARG A 22 -25.86 -17.33 7.52
N TRP A 23 -25.63 -16.06 7.90
CA TRP A 23 -26.43 -14.94 7.42
C TRP A 23 -26.41 -14.85 5.88
N ASN A 24 -25.25 -15.05 5.29
CA ASN A 24 -25.08 -15.01 3.84
C ASN A 24 -25.35 -16.35 3.14
N ARG A 25 -25.80 -17.39 3.88
CA ARG A 25 -26.07 -18.74 3.34
C ARG A 25 -24.85 -19.34 2.62
N LYS A 26 -23.65 -19.05 3.12
CA LYS A 26 -22.37 -19.55 2.61
C LYS A 26 -21.67 -20.37 3.69
N THR A 27 -20.75 -21.22 3.26
CA THR A 27 -19.75 -21.83 4.15
C THR A 27 -18.50 -21.00 4.14
N ALA A 28 -17.88 -20.82 5.30
CA ALA A 28 -16.62 -20.09 5.38
C ALA A 28 -15.52 -20.83 4.61
N ASP A 29 -14.78 -20.10 3.77
CA ASP A 29 -13.61 -20.65 3.09
C ASP A 29 -12.46 -20.80 4.09
N HIS A 30 -12.10 -22.05 4.41
CA HIS A 30 -11.01 -22.35 5.33
C HIS A 30 -9.66 -21.85 4.83
N SER A 31 -9.43 -21.81 3.51
CA SER A 31 -8.19 -21.29 2.93
C SER A 31 -8.04 -19.79 3.18
N MET A 32 -9.13 -19.05 3.05
CA MET A 32 -9.19 -17.61 3.35
C MET A 32 -8.96 -17.34 4.83
N LEU A 33 -9.64 -18.12 5.71
CA LEU A 33 -9.49 -17.99 7.16
C LEU A 33 -8.04 -18.27 7.61
N ALA A 34 -7.39 -19.27 7.03
CA ALA A 34 -5.99 -19.59 7.29
C ALA A 34 -5.04 -18.49 6.77
N ALA A 35 -5.27 -17.97 5.57
CA ALA A 35 -4.45 -16.89 4.99
C ALA A 35 -4.49 -15.60 5.83
N LEU A 36 -5.61 -15.35 6.51
CA LEU A 36 -5.79 -14.20 7.42
C LEU A 36 -5.46 -14.52 8.88
N ASP A 37 -4.91 -15.71 9.17
CA ASP A 37 -4.57 -16.17 10.53
C ASP A 37 -5.72 -15.97 11.53
N THR A 38 -6.95 -16.25 11.11
CA THR A 38 -8.11 -16.10 11.99
C THR A 38 -8.18 -17.21 13.04
N GLY A 39 -7.47 -18.33 12.86
CA GLY A 39 -7.36 -19.43 13.83
C GLY A 39 -6.80 -18.97 15.17
N SER A 40 -5.80 -18.08 15.17
CA SER A 40 -5.18 -17.52 16.38
C SER A 40 -6.13 -16.66 17.23
N ILE A 41 -7.24 -16.21 16.65
CA ILE A 41 -8.24 -15.34 17.28
C ILE A 41 -9.62 -15.99 17.41
N ALA A 42 -9.77 -17.26 17.01
CA ALA A 42 -11.05 -17.96 16.97
C ALA A 42 -11.77 -17.96 18.34
N ASP A 43 -11.05 -18.24 19.40
CA ASP A 43 -11.59 -18.29 20.76
C ASP A 43 -11.53 -16.97 21.54
N LYS A 44 -10.86 -15.93 20.98
CA LYS A 44 -10.78 -14.62 21.62
C LYS A 44 -12.07 -13.84 21.44
N ARG A 45 -12.48 -13.15 22.51
CA ARG A 45 -13.57 -12.18 22.43
C ARG A 45 -13.12 -10.92 21.70
N TYR A 46 -14.03 -10.31 20.96
CA TYR A 46 -13.72 -9.12 20.16
C TYR A 46 -13.07 -7.99 20.96
N GLN A 47 -13.53 -7.74 22.20
CA GLN A 47 -12.94 -6.72 23.09
C GLN A 47 -11.49 -7.03 23.50
N GLU A 48 -11.09 -8.31 23.51
CA GLU A 48 -9.75 -8.77 23.91
C GLU A 48 -8.75 -8.79 22.75
N MET A 49 -9.24 -8.55 21.54
CA MET A 49 -8.42 -8.54 20.33
C MET A 49 -7.64 -7.22 20.20
N SER A 50 -6.39 -7.31 19.77
CA SER A 50 -5.62 -6.13 19.33
C SER A 50 -6.26 -5.49 18.10
N THR A 51 -5.88 -4.25 17.78
CA THR A 51 -6.37 -3.54 16.59
C THR A 51 -6.11 -4.34 15.31
N GLY A 52 -4.91 -4.93 15.16
CA GLY A 52 -4.56 -5.78 14.01
C GLY A 52 -5.41 -7.05 13.94
N GLN A 53 -5.68 -7.70 15.10
CA GLN A 53 -6.54 -8.88 15.17
C GLN A 53 -7.98 -8.55 14.78
N LYS A 54 -8.54 -7.44 15.27
CA LYS A 54 -9.87 -6.95 14.88
C LYS A 54 -9.94 -6.70 13.38
N ARG A 55 -8.89 -6.10 12.81
CA ARG A 55 -8.84 -5.79 11.38
C ARG A 55 -8.79 -7.05 10.53
N ARG A 56 -7.99 -8.05 10.91
CA ARG A 56 -7.97 -9.37 10.25
C ARG A 56 -9.34 -10.05 10.30
N LEU A 57 -10.02 -10.01 11.45
CA LEU A 57 -11.37 -10.55 11.57
C LEU A 57 -12.36 -9.82 10.66
N HIS A 58 -12.38 -8.48 10.65
CA HIS A 58 -13.27 -7.71 9.77
C HIS A 58 -13.02 -8.00 8.29
N LEU A 59 -11.77 -8.17 7.90
CA LEU A 59 -11.42 -8.53 6.54
C LEU A 59 -11.95 -9.92 6.18
N ALA A 60 -11.78 -10.89 7.08
CA ALA A 60 -12.33 -12.24 6.91
C ALA A 60 -13.85 -12.21 6.73
N LEU A 61 -14.56 -11.43 7.56
CA LEU A 61 -16.02 -11.27 7.44
C LEU A 61 -16.46 -10.62 6.13
N ALA A 62 -15.70 -9.66 5.62
CA ALA A 62 -15.98 -9.02 4.33
C ALA A 62 -15.81 -9.98 3.15
N LEU A 63 -14.91 -10.96 3.28
CA LEU A 63 -14.57 -11.92 2.23
C LEU A 63 -15.34 -13.24 2.31
N ILE A 64 -16.07 -13.48 3.39
CA ILE A 64 -16.73 -14.78 3.68
C ILE A 64 -17.73 -15.20 2.59
N CYS A 65 -18.29 -14.22 1.86
CA CYS A 65 -19.29 -14.44 0.82
C CYS A 65 -18.69 -14.68 -0.55
N ASP A 66 -17.36 -14.71 -0.66
CA ASP A 66 -16.63 -14.75 -1.94
C ASP A 66 -17.13 -13.68 -2.93
N PRO A 67 -17.14 -12.39 -2.55
CA PRO A 67 -17.66 -11.32 -3.39
C PRO A 67 -16.84 -11.14 -4.66
N ASP A 68 -17.49 -10.67 -5.75
CA ASP A 68 -16.79 -10.35 -7.00
C ASP A 68 -16.05 -9.00 -6.91
N ILE A 69 -16.56 -8.10 -6.05
CA ILE A 69 -15.97 -6.78 -5.81
C ILE A 69 -15.71 -6.60 -4.32
N VAL A 70 -14.48 -6.22 -3.98
CA VAL A 70 -14.04 -5.99 -2.59
C VAL A 70 -13.55 -4.55 -2.43
N PHE A 71 -14.13 -3.82 -1.48
CA PHE A 71 -13.66 -2.49 -1.10
C PHE A 71 -12.83 -2.58 0.19
N LEU A 72 -11.60 -2.13 0.12
CA LEU A 72 -10.64 -2.11 1.24
C LEU A 72 -10.23 -0.67 1.51
N ASP A 73 -10.49 -0.20 2.72
CA ASP A 73 -10.12 1.13 3.18
C ASP A 73 -9.02 0.99 4.23
N GLU A 74 -7.80 1.48 3.90
CA GLU A 74 -6.59 1.40 4.71
C GLU A 74 -6.37 -0.01 5.32
N PRO A 75 -6.35 -1.10 4.52
CA PRO A 75 -6.43 -2.45 5.03
C PRO A 75 -5.22 -2.88 5.85
N THR A 76 -4.06 -2.27 5.65
CA THR A 76 -2.81 -2.59 6.37
C THR A 76 -2.58 -1.74 7.61
N ALA A 77 -3.37 -0.69 7.82
CA ALA A 77 -3.20 0.17 8.98
C ALA A 77 -3.30 -0.62 10.29
N GLY A 78 -2.28 -0.51 11.14
CA GLY A 78 -2.22 -1.24 12.42
C GLY A 78 -1.85 -2.73 12.32
N LEU A 79 -1.48 -3.22 11.14
CA LEU A 79 -0.88 -4.55 10.99
C LEU A 79 0.63 -4.49 11.22
N ASP A 80 1.17 -5.54 11.81
CA ASP A 80 2.61 -5.80 11.83
C ASP A 80 3.12 -6.17 10.42
N VAL A 81 4.45 -6.28 10.27
CA VAL A 81 5.08 -6.57 8.98
C VAL A 81 4.59 -7.89 8.40
N GLU A 82 4.43 -8.90 9.22
CA GLU A 82 4.02 -10.25 8.83
C GLU A 82 2.54 -10.28 8.38
N GLY A 83 1.68 -9.58 9.11
CA GLY A 83 0.27 -9.38 8.76
C GLY A 83 0.10 -8.63 7.44
N ARG A 84 0.93 -7.59 7.20
CA ARG A 84 0.93 -6.84 5.94
C ARG A 84 1.33 -7.73 4.75
N ILE A 85 2.43 -8.50 4.88
CA ILE A 85 2.88 -9.43 3.84
C ILE A 85 1.80 -10.47 3.51
N SER A 86 1.18 -11.05 4.54
CA SER A 86 0.12 -12.04 4.38
C SER A 86 -1.10 -11.46 3.68
N LEU A 87 -1.52 -10.25 4.04
CA LEU A 87 -2.62 -9.54 3.40
C LEU A 87 -2.31 -9.23 1.93
N HIS A 88 -1.13 -8.71 1.63
CA HIS A 88 -0.73 -8.42 0.24
C HIS A 88 -0.72 -9.68 -0.63
N ARG A 89 -0.25 -10.81 -0.09
CA ARG A 89 -0.30 -12.10 -0.79
C ARG A 89 -1.74 -12.49 -1.08
N TYR A 90 -2.61 -12.39 -0.08
CA TYR A 90 -4.02 -12.75 -0.24
C TYR A 90 -4.75 -11.85 -1.25
N ILE A 91 -4.48 -10.55 -1.26
CA ILE A 91 -5.02 -9.62 -2.27
C ILE A 91 -4.59 -10.06 -3.69
N ARG A 92 -3.32 -10.45 -3.89
CA ARG A 92 -2.85 -10.95 -5.19
C ARG A 92 -3.55 -12.27 -5.59
N GLU A 93 -3.81 -13.15 -4.64
CA GLU A 93 -4.57 -14.38 -4.89
C GLU A 93 -6.01 -14.09 -5.31
N LEU A 94 -6.69 -13.13 -4.67
CA LEU A 94 -8.03 -12.70 -5.07
C LEU A 94 -8.03 -12.11 -6.50
N LYS A 95 -7.06 -11.28 -6.83
CA LYS A 95 -6.87 -10.74 -8.20
C LYS A 95 -6.66 -11.88 -9.21
N ALA A 96 -5.81 -12.85 -8.90
CA ALA A 96 -5.57 -14.01 -9.77
C ALA A 96 -6.83 -14.87 -9.98
N ARG A 97 -7.76 -14.87 -9.03
CA ARG A 97 -9.09 -15.49 -9.17
C ARG A 97 -10.10 -14.62 -9.94
N GLY A 98 -9.69 -13.48 -10.48
CA GLY A 98 -10.54 -12.56 -11.26
C GLY A 98 -11.42 -11.64 -10.42
N LYS A 99 -11.16 -11.49 -9.12
CA LYS A 99 -11.90 -10.56 -8.27
C LYS A 99 -11.47 -9.12 -8.53
N THR A 100 -12.42 -8.19 -8.48
CA THR A 100 -12.15 -6.76 -8.56
C THR A 100 -11.92 -6.20 -7.16
N ILE A 101 -10.76 -5.54 -6.95
CA ILE A 101 -10.42 -4.96 -5.65
C ILE A 101 -10.27 -3.46 -5.80
N VAL A 102 -11.04 -2.72 -5.00
CA VAL A 102 -10.93 -1.27 -4.86
C VAL A 102 -10.22 -1.00 -3.54
N LEU A 103 -8.99 -0.49 -3.63
CA LEU A 103 -8.13 -0.21 -2.50
C LEU A 103 -8.04 1.31 -2.30
N ALA A 104 -8.48 1.80 -1.14
CA ALA A 104 -8.22 3.17 -0.70
C ALA A 104 -7.04 3.13 0.27
N THR A 105 -5.94 3.80 -0.08
CA THR A 105 -4.73 3.86 0.73
C THR A 105 -3.94 5.13 0.44
N HIS A 106 -3.15 5.55 1.40
CA HIS A 106 -2.13 6.59 1.23
C HIS A 106 -0.70 6.00 1.20
N ASP A 107 -0.56 4.67 1.34
CA ASP A 107 0.73 3.97 1.25
C ASP A 107 1.08 3.70 -0.23
N MET A 108 2.02 4.46 -0.76
CA MET A 108 2.44 4.35 -2.15
C MET A 108 3.11 3.01 -2.48
N ALA A 109 3.72 2.35 -1.50
CA ALA A 109 4.28 1.01 -1.69
C ALA A 109 3.16 -0.04 -1.93
N GLU A 110 2.00 0.13 -1.29
CA GLU A 110 0.81 -0.69 -1.59
C GLU A 110 0.31 -0.44 -3.02
N VAL A 111 0.22 0.84 -3.41
CA VAL A 111 -0.21 1.21 -4.76
C VAL A 111 0.67 0.57 -5.81
N GLU A 112 2.00 0.70 -5.68
CA GLU A 112 2.96 0.12 -6.62
C GLU A 112 2.91 -1.41 -6.69
N SER A 113 2.70 -2.07 -5.54
CA SER A 113 2.79 -3.52 -5.45
C SER A 113 1.49 -4.27 -5.75
N LEU A 114 0.34 -3.61 -5.63
CA LEU A 114 -0.98 -4.25 -5.69
C LEU A 114 -1.88 -3.74 -6.79
N CYS A 115 -1.77 -2.45 -7.18
CA CYS A 115 -2.72 -1.81 -8.08
C CYS A 115 -2.31 -1.94 -9.54
N ASP A 116 -3.26 -2.28 -10.42
CA ASP A 116 -3.08 -2.24 -11.87
C ASP A 116 -3.40 -0.84 -12.41
N SER A 117 -4.37 -0.17 -11.81
CA SER A 117 -4.78 1.20 -12.12
C SER A 117 -5.00 1.98 -10.84
N ILE A 118 -4.80 3.28 -10.91
CA ILE A 118 -4.92 4.21 -9.79
C ILE A 118 -5.82 5.38 -10.15
N ALA A 119 -6.50 5.91 -9.15
CA ALA A 119 -7.22 7.18 -9.25
C ALA A 119 -6.80 8.08 -8.08
N ILE A 120 -6.32 9.28 -8.38
CA ILE A 120 -5.99 10.30 -7.38
C ILE A 120 -7.17 11.23 -7.24
N LEU A 121 -7.70 11.32 -6.01
CA LEU A 121 -8.80 12.20 -5.67
C LEU A 121 -8.27 13.49 -5.03
N ARG A 122 -8.77 14.65 -5.51
CA ARG A 122 -8.51 15.96 -4.93
C ARG A 122 -9.79 16.79 -4.96
N ASP A 123 -10.15 17.39 -3.84
CA ASP A 123 -11.33 18.25 -3.70
C ASP A 123 -12.62 17.61 -4.25
N GLY A 124 -12.81 16.30 -3.98
CA GLY A 124 -13.97 15.53 -4.44
C GLY A 124 -14.00 15.23 -5.95
N ARG A 125 -12.90 15.45 -6.66
CA ARG A 125 -12.78 15.18 -8.10
C ARG A 125 -11.60 14.27 -8.38
N ILE A 126 -11.68 13.52 -9.47
CA ILE A 126 -10.55 12.71 -9.96
C ILE A 126 -9.56 13.67 -10.63
N ALA A 127 -8.39 13.86 -10.00
CA ALA A 127 -7.29 14.64 -10.54
C ALA A 127 -6.43 13.85 -11.53
N PHE A 128 -6.34 12.52 -11.33
CA PHE A 128 -5.67 11.60 -12.23
C PHE A 128 -6.38 10.25 -12.19
N ALA A 129 -6.44 9.57 -13.33
CA ALA A 129 -6.81 8.16 -13.43
C ALA A 129 -5.94 7.51 -14.52
N GLY A 130 -5.36 6.35 -14.22
CA GLY A 130 -4.46 5.63 -15.11
C GLY A 130 -3.61 4.62 -14.36
N THR A 131 -2.51 4.18 -14.96
CA THR A 131 -1.54 3.28 -14.35
C THR A 131 -0.44 4.06 -13.60
N VAL A 132 0.33 3.37 -12.75
CA VAL A 132 1.53 3.94 -12.10
C VAL A 132 2.54 4.43 -13.15
N ILE A 133 2.67 3.69 -14.26
CA ILE A 133 3.58 4.05 -15.36
C ILE A 133 3.13 5.37 -16.01
N GLU A 134 1.87 5.48 -16.38
CA GLU A 134 1.29 6.71 -16.98
C GLU A 134 1.41 7.91 -16.03
N LEU A 135 1.23 7.68 -14.72
CA LEU A 135 1.44 8.73 -13.72
C LEU A 135 2.90 9.24 -13.75
N THR A 136 3.85 8.31 -13.75
CA THR A 136 5.28 8.64 -13.77
C THR A 136 5.68 9.35 -15.07
N GLU A 137 5.13 8.94 -16.21
CA GLU A 137 5.38 9.57 -17.51
C GLU A 137 4.79 10.99 -17.60
N LYS A 138 3.57 11.18 -17.06
CA LYS A 138 2.88 12.48 -17.10
C LYS A 138 3.62 13.57 -16.32
N ILE A 139 4.30 13.23 -15.24
CA ILE A 139 5.04 14.17 -14.39
C ILE A 139 6.46 14.43 -14.93
N GLY A 140 6.89 13.60 -15.88
CA GLY A 140 8.21 13.69 -16.50
C GLY A 140 9.27 12.89 -15.73
N LYS A 141 10.39 12.65 -16.43
CA LYS A 141 11.54 11.94 -15.86
C LYS A 141 12.28 12.86 -14.89
N HIS A 142 11.83 12.94 -13.65
CA HIS A 142 12.57 13.62 -12.60
C HIS A 142 13.37 12.60 -11.80
N TYR A 143 14.69 12.75 -11.84
CA TYR A 143 15.61 11.93 -11.06
C TYR A 143 16.24 12.81 -9.97
N ASN A 144 16.47 12.22 -8.82
CA ASN A 144 17.22 12.80 -7.72
C ASN A 144 18.60 12.13 -7.67
N ILE A 145 19.65 12.90 -7.89
CA ILE A 145 21.03 12.45 -7.73
C ILE A 145 21.49 12.92 -6.35
N GLN A 146 21.73 11.99 -5.45
CA GLN A 146 22.25 12.26 -4.12
C GLN A 146 23.73 11.91 -4.09
N ILE A 147 24.56 12.87 -3.70
CA ILE A 147 26.01 12.69 -3.57
C ILE A 147 26.41 12.94 -2.14
N ARG A 148 27.04 11.94 -1.54
CA ARG A 148 27.58 12.02 -0.20
C ARG A 148 29.10 12.18 -0.27
N THR A 149 29.61 13.21 0.41
CA THR A 149 31.02 13.51 0.56
C THR A 149 31.40 13.50 2.04
N ASP A 150 32.65 13.75 2.34
CA ASP A 150 33.18 14.00 3.69
C ASP A 150 32.60 15.28 4.32
N GLN A 151 32.11 16.22 3.48
CA GLN A 151 31.54 17.52 3.92
C GLN A 151 30.04 17.49 4.09
N GLY A 152 29.34 16.43 3.64
CA GLY A 152 27.89 16.31 3.74
C GLY A 152 27.26 15.61 2.56
N THR A 153 25.92 15.71 2.49
CA THR A 153 25.11 15.13 1.41
C THR A 153 24.39 16.23 0.66
N GLU A 154 24.55 16.25 -0.65
CA GLU A 154 23.86 17.16 -1.55
C GLU A 154 22.91 16.38 -2.47
N THR A 155 21.77 16.99 -2.84
CA THR A 155 20.76 16.38 -3.71
C THR A 155 20.48 17.28 -4.90
N TYR A 156 20.52 16.73 -6.10
CA TYR A 156 20.30 17.41 -7.37
C TYR A 156 19.13 16.79 -8.11
N GLY A 157 18.13 17.61 -8.45
CA GLY A 157 17.01 17.20 -9.30
C GLY A 157 17.36 17.36 -10.79
N THR A 158 17.09 16.34 -11.61
CA THR A 158 17.37 16.42 -13.05
C THR A 158 16.39 15.61 -13.90
N GLY A 159 16.19 16.05 -15.15
CA GLY A 159 15.50 15.28 -16.19
C GLY A 159 16.47 14.44 -17.05
N ASP A 160 17.78 14.72 -17.01
CA ASP A 160 18.82 14.02 -17.76
C ASP A 160 19.94 13.58 -16.80
N ILE A 161 19.94 12.30 -16.46
CA ILE A 161 20.91 11.70 -15.54
C ILE A 161 22.32 11.84 -16.08
N VAL A 162 22.55 11.57 -17.37
CA VAL A 162 23.90 11.49 -17.94
C VAL A 162 24.55 12.88 -17.96
N ALA A 163 23.86 13.87 -18.49
CA ALA A 163 24.36 15.23 -18.56
C ALA A 163 24.61 15.81 -17.15
N SER A 164 23.64 15.64 -16.24
CA SER A 164 23.75 16.18 -14.89
C SER A 164 24.81 15.47 -14.06
N LEU A 165 24.86 14.14 -14.09
CA LEU A 165 25.88 13.39 -13.34
C LEU A 165 27.29 13.74 -13.82
N THR A 166 27.49 13.87 -15.14
CA THR A 166 28.78 14.27 -15.71
C THR A 166 29.20 15.65 -15.22
N ALA A 167 28.30 16.64 -15.26
CA ALA A 167 28.56 17.99 -14.79
C ALA A 167 28.89 18.05 -13.29
N ILE A 168 28.10 17.33 -12.48
CA ILE A 168 28.26 17.27 -11.04
C ILE A 168 29.61 16.62 -10.68
N LEU A 169 29.92 15.45 -11.25
CA LEU A 169 31.19 14.77 -10.98
C LEU A 169 32.40 15.62 -11.35
N LYS A 170 32.32 16.33 -12.47
CA LYS A 170 33.38 17.27 -12.86
C LYS A 170 33.56 18.38 -11.83
N SER A 171 32.48 18.98 -11.33
CA SER A 171 32.56 20.01 -10.29
C SER A 171 33.19 19.55 -8.99
N TYR A 172 32.90 18.29 -8.55
CA TYR A 172 33.52 17.71 -7.37
C TYR A 172 35.00 17.38 -7.58
N GLN A 173 35.38 16.98 -8.80
CA GLN A 173 36.77 16.73 -9.16
C GLN A 173 37.57 18.05 -9.13
N GLU A 174 37.04 19.14 -9.64
CA GLU A 174 37.67 20.47 -9.60
C GLU A 174 37.83 20.98 -8.16
N LYS A 175 36.90 20.61 -7.25
CA LYS A 175 36.96 20.98 -5.83
C LYS A 175 37.82 20.02 -4.99
N ASN A 176 38.42 18.99 -5.59
CA ASN A 176 39.15 17.92 -4.89
C ASN A 176 38.32 17.25 -3.73
N ALA A 177 37.02 17.22 -3.85
CA ALA A 177 36.14 16.63 -2.85
C ALA A 177 36.08 15.10 -3.03
N VAL A 178 36.12 14.36 -1.92
CA VAL A 178 36.05 12.90 -1.94
C VAL A 178 34.60 12.47 -1.90
N ILE A 179 34.15 11.86 -3.00
CA ILE A 179 32.81 11.27 -3.08
C ILE A 179 32.84 9.91 -2.39
N GLN A 180 31.95 9.71 -1.41
CA GLN A 180 31.83 8.48 -0.64
C GLN A 180 30.70 7.58 -1.17
N ASP A 181 29.60 8.19 -1.68
CA ASP A 181 28.44 7.46 -2.16
C ASP A 181 27.68 8.30 -3.21
N ILE A 182 27.13 7.62 -4.21
CA ILE A 182 26.26 8.23 -5.23
C ILE A 182 25.00 7.38 -5.34
N ARG A 183 23.84 8.01 -5.16
CA ARG A 183 22.55 7.39 -5.37
C ARG A 183 21.79 8.14 -6.44
N VAL A 184 21.19 7.41 -7.37
CA VAL A 184 20.30 7.95 -8.38
C VAL A 184 18.95 7.30 -8.19
N ASP A 185 18.01 8.07 -7.67
CA ASP A 185 16.66 7.63 -7.45
C ASP A 185 15.72 8.28 -8.47
N ARG A 186 14.79 7.54 -9.01
CA ARG A 186 13.62 8.12 -9.67
C ARG A 186 12.80 8.81 -8.58
N GLY A 187 12.24 9.98 -8.87
CA GLY A 187 11.28 10.61 -7.97
C GLY A 187 10.26 9.56 -7.49
N SER A 188 10.06 9.46 -6.18
CA SER A 188 9.15 8.44 -5.63
C SER A 188 7.72 8.72 -6.11
N LEU A 189 6.91 7.66 -6.22
CA LEU A 189 5.48 7.80 -6.53
C LEU A 189 4.81 8.78 -5.54
N GLU A 190 5.29 8.80 -4.29
CA GLU A 190 4.83 9.72 -3.25
C GLU A 190 5.08 11.19 -3.61
N GLN A 191 6.25 11.53 -4.18
CA GLN A 191 6.55 12.88 -4.65
C GLN A 191 5.65 13.27 -5.83
N HIS A 192 5.38 12.32 -6.72
CA HIS A 192 4.47 12.51 -7.84
C HIS A 192 3.03 12.72 -7.37
N PHE A 193 2.59 11.92 -6.43
CA PHE A 193 1.29 12.06 -5.78
C PHE A 193 1.16 13.45 -5.12
N LEU A 194 2.17 13.88 -4.35
CA LEU A 194 2.15 15.17 -3.67
C LEU A 194 2.04 16.36 -4.64
N LYS A 195 2.69 16.32 -5.80
CA LYS A 195 2.56 17.37 -6.83
C LYS A 195 1.12 17.47 -7.35
N ILE A 196 0.51 16.35 -7.74
CA ILE A 196 -0.89 16.33 -8.20
C ILE A 196 -1.85 16.73 -7.08
N ALA A 197 -1.61 16.26 -5.85
CA ALA A 197 -2.43 16.60 -4.69
C ALA A 197 -2.35 18.09 -4.34
N LYS A 198 -1.19 18.76 -4.56
CA LYS A 198 -1.01 20.20 -4.36
C LYS A 198 -1.41 21.06 -5.55
N GLY A 199 -1.60 20.46 -6.74
CA GLY A 199 -1.99 21.19 -7.94
C GLY A 199 -0.82 21.84 -8.69
N GLU A 200 0.39 21.31 -8.51
CA GLU A 200 1.61 21.72 -9.20
C GLU A 200 1.85 20.90 -10.49
#